data_5ef3345ae540bcb1b308057583984723
#
_entry.id   5ef3345ae540bcb1b308057583984723
#
_cell.length_a   1.000
_cell.length_b   1.000
_cell.length_c   1.000
_cell.angle_alpha   90.00
_cell.angle_beta   90.00
_cell.angle_gamma   90.00
#
_symmetry.space_group_name_H-M   'P 1'
#
loop_
_entity.id
_entity.type
_entity.pdbx_description
1 polymer ?
#
loop_
_entity_poly.entity_id
_entity_poly.type
_entity_poly.pdbx_seq_one_letter_code
_entity_poly.pdbx_strand_id
1 'polypeptide(L)'
;MQNQLFKLITLNIWGGHIEKPLLNFIKSNQDVDIFCLQEVYCKASAKISNEDRYINLDIFSEIQKLLPEHRGYFRPVVNNIYGIAMFVKTNIQVMDEGEVTIYANDNYIGVGPTHSRILQYIKCSINNKDLVIINIHGLWNGMGKNDSPERIVQSSKIKEFIDKVNTPKILCGDFNLRPDTQSLQILGGTMDDQIKIHNIQSTRTNFYPGTERFADYVFTSKDITVKNFQVLADEVSDHAPLLVEFVVKGV
;
A
#
# COMPACT_ATOMS: atom_id res chain seq x y z
N MET A 1 -24.90 -19.57 -2.75
CA MET A 1 -23.57 -19.60 -2.13
C MET A 1 -23.35 -18.23 -1.48
N GLN A 2 -23.07 -18.15 -0.18
CA GLN A 2 -22.71 -16.89 0.46
C GLN A 2 -21.39 -16.40 -0.16
N ASN A 3 -21.37 -15.14 -0.63
CA ASN A 3 -20.14 -14.53 -1.09
C ASN A 3 -19.22 -14.36 0.14
N GLN A 4 -18.08 -15.06 0.15
CA GLN A 4 -17.09 -14.94 1.23
C GLN A 4 -16.60 -13.51 1.31
N LEU A 5 -16.55 -12.98 2.52
CA LEU A 5 -15.99 -11.68 2.84
C LEU A 5 -14.47 -11.77 2.95
N PHE A 6 -13.75 -10.86 2.31
CA PHE A 6 -12.30 -10.74 2.36
C PHE A 6 -11.89 -9.44 3.02
N LYS A 7 -10.74 -9.46 3.68
CA LYS A 7 -10.19 -8.33 4.41
C LYS A 7 -8.84 -7.94 3.82
N LEU A 8 -8.67 -6.65 3.56
CA LEU A 8 -7.40 -6.05 3.16
C LEU A 8 -7.06 -4.90 4.10
N ILE A 9 -5.81 -4.83 4.55
CA ILE A 9 -5.25 -3.66 5.23
C ILE A 9 -4.13 -3.07 4.37
N THR A 10 -4.17 -1.76 4.14
CA THR A 10 -3.02 -1.01 3.62
C THR A 10 -2.49 -0.05 4.67
N LEU A 11 -1.15 0.03 4.77
CA LEU A 11 -0.47 0.85 5.77
C LEU A 11 0.97 1.20 5.33
N ASN A 12 1.32 2.47 5.30
CA ASN A 12 2.71 2.88 5.36
C ASN A 12 3.20 2.69 6.81
N ILE A 13 4.19 1.81 7.00
CA ILE A 13 4.66 1.40 8.34
C ILE A 13 5.79 2.26 8.89
N TRP A 14 6.18 3.33 8.15
CA TRP A 14 7.23 4.27 8.57
C TRP A 14 8.54 3.56 8.98
N GLY A 15 8.97 2.58 8.19
CA GLY A 15 10.18 1.79 8.49
C GLY A 15 10.14 0.99 9.79
N GLY A 16 8.95 0.81 10.38
CA GLY A 16 8.81 0.18 11.70
C GLY A 16 9.20 1.11 12.86
N HIS A 17 9.12 2.44 12.68
CA HIS A 17 9.48 3.44 13.69
C HIS A 17 8.74 3.24 15.03
N ILE A 18 7.49 2.83 14.99
CA ILE A 18 6.67 2.49 16.16
C ILE A 18 6.60 0.96 16.29
N GLU A 19 7.75 0.31 16.43
CA GLU A 19 7.94 -1.13 16.25
C GLU A 19 6.98 -1.99 17.08
N LYS A 20 6.98 -1.86 18.42
CA LYS A 20 6.17 -2.73 19.29
C LYS A 20 4.67 -2.61 19.04
N PRO A 21 4.07 -1.41 18.97
CA PRO A 21 2.68 -1.24 18.57
C PRO A 21 2.38 -1.83 17.19
N LEU A 22 3.25 -1.60 16.18
CA LEU A 22 3.10 -2.15 14.84
C LEU A 22 3.08 -3.69 14.84
N LEU A 23 4.06 -4.33 15.49
CA LEU A 23 4.13 -5.79 15.54
C LEU A 23 2.94 -6.40 16.31
N ASN A 24 2.48 -5.76 17.38
CA ASN A 24 1.26 -6.16 18.08
C ASN A 24 0.01 -6.02 17.19
N PHE A 25 -0.11 -4.92 16.45
CA PHE A 25 -1.18 -4.70 15.49
C PHE A 25 -1.22 -5.81 14.42
N ILE A 26 -0.08 -6.11 13.80
CA ILE A 26 0.03 -7.20 12.82
C ILE A 26 -0.41 -8.53 13.44
N LYS A 27 0.08 -8.84 14.65
CA LYS A 27 -0.27 -10.07 15.37
C LYS A 27 -1.77 -10.15 15.71
N SER A 28 -2.40 -9.03 16.05
CA SER A 28 -3.83 -8.99 16.39
C SER A 28 -4.75 -9.07 15.17
N ASN A 29 -4.21 -8.86 13.97
CA ASN A 29 -4.93 -8.84 12.70
C ASN A 29 -4.54 -10.02 11.77
N GLN A 30 -4.11 -11.17 12.31
CA GLN A 30 -3.75 -12.35 11.51
C GLN A 30 -4.93 -12.93 10.69
N ASP A 31 -6.17 -12.57 11.02
CA ASP A 31 -7.36 -12.93 10.25
C ASP A 31 -7.53 -12.13 8.96
N VAL A 32 -6.82 -11.01 8.79
CA VAL A 32 -6.78 -10.23 7.54
C VAL A 32 -6.18 -11.07 6.42
N ASP A 33 -6.80 -11.04 5.26
CA ASP A 33 -6.40 -11.89 4.13
C ASP A 33 -5.20 -11.33 3.35
N ILE A 34 -5.11 -10.00 3.27
CA ILE A 34 -4.06 -9.31 2.49
C ILE A 34 -3.60 -8.07 3.24
N PHE A 35 -2.28 -7.93 3.42
CA PHE A 35 -1.64 -6.69 3.84
C PHE A 35 -0.88 -6.07 2.67
N CYS A 36 -1.04 -4.76 2.46
CA CYS A 36 -0.30 -3.93 1.51
C CYS A 36 0.50 -2.90 2.29
N LEU A 37 1.80 -3.09 2.42
CA LEU A 37 2.66 -2.29 3.28
C LEU A 37 3.64 -1.45 2.46
N GLN A 38 3.89 -0.23 2.92
CA GLN A 38 4.87 0.68 2.34
C GLN A 38 5.95 1.00 3.39
N GLU A 39 7.11 1.48 2.93
CA GLU A 39 8.30 1.76 3.76
C GLU A 39 8.83 0.53 4.50
N VAL A 40 8.94 -0.57 3.80
CA VAL A 40 9.38 -1.85 4.36
C VAL A 40 10.88 -2.03 4.16
N TYR A 41 11.62 -2.30 5.24
CA TYR A 41 13.01 -2.76 5.19
C TYR A 41 13.10 -4.27 5.23
N CYS A 42 14.03 -4.83 4.44
CA CYS A 42 14.30 -6.26 4.37
C CYS A 42 15.80 -6.51 4.34
N LYS A 43 16.34 -7.19 5.36
CA LYS A 43 17.76 -7.57 5.49
C LYS A 43 18.73 -6.39 5.29
N ALA A 44 18.36 -5.21 5.80
CA ALA A 44 19.12 -3.98 5.60
C ALA A 44 20.31 -3.83 6.55
N SER A 45 20.35 -4.56 7.66
CA SER A 45 21.37 -4.46 8.71
C SER A 45 22.82 -4.66 8.24
N ALA A 46 23.03 -5.39 7.13
CA ALA A 46 24.35 -5.56 6.53
C ALA A 46 24.80 -4.39 5.64
N LYS A 47 23.89 -3.45 5.32
CA LYS A 47 24.14 -2.37 4.34
C LYS A 47 23.96 -0.97 4.91
N ILE A 48 23.29 -0.84 6.05
CA ILE A 48 23.04 0.44 6.73
C ILE A 48 23.54 0.30 8.17
N SER A 49 24.39 1.24 8.62
CA SER A 49 24.71 1.37 10.04
C SER A 49 23.46 1.89 10.77
N ASN A 50 23.05 1.19 11.83
CA ASN A 50 21.87 1.54 12.60
C ASN A 50 22.18 2.70 13.58
N GLU A 51 22.55 3.86 13.03
CA GLU A 51 22.71 5.09 13.81
C GLU A 51 21.35 5.70 14.13
N ASP A 52 20.34 5.49 13.27
CA ASP A 52 18.93 5.81 13.52
C ASP A 52 18.26 4.63 14.26
N ARG A 53 18.26 4.69 15.57
CA ARG A 53 17.67 3.66 16.49
C ARG A 53 16.15 3.49 16.36
N TYR A 54 15.52 4.14 15.39
CA TYR A 54 14.08 4.21 15.24
C TYR A 54 13.54 3.41 14.04
N ILE A 55 14.41 2.75 13.26
CA ILE A 55 14.02 1.97 12.08
C ILE A 55 14.33 0.50 12.33
N ASN A 56 13.38 -0.38 12.03
CA ASN A 56 13.65 -1.83 12.05
C ASN A 56 14.17 -2.27 10.68
N LEU A 57 15.46 -2.56 10.61
CA LEU A 57 16.18 -2.89 9.37
C LEU A 57 15.82 -4.26 8.76
N ASP A 58 14.99 -5.06 9.43
CA ASP A 58 14.47 -6.33 8.90
C ASP A 58 13.00 -6.57 9.26
N ILE A 59 12.22 -5.49 9.28
CA ILE A 59 10.79 -5.52 9.63
C ILE A 59 9.99 -6.50 8.77
N PHE A 60 10.38 -6.68 7.49
CA PHE A 60 9.75 -7.68 6.61
C PHE A 60 9.82 -9.08 7.21
N SER A 61 11.00 -9.50 7.65
CA SER A 61 11.19 -10.86 8.22
C SER A 61 10.45 -11.02 9.55
N GLU A 62 10.36 -9.97 10.35
CA GLU A 62 9.62 -10.01 11.61
C GLU A 62 8.11 -10.11 11.40
N ILE A 63 7.57 -9.32 10.47
CA ILE A 63 6.17 -9.43 10.07
C ILE A 63 5.88 -10.82 9.51
N GLN A 64 6.76 -11.38 8.67
CA GLN A 64 6.56 -12.73 8.12
C GLN A 64 6.50 -13.80 9.22
N LYS A 65 7.28 -13.69 10.30
CA LYS A 65 7.22 -14.61 11.45
C LYS A 65 5.88 -14.50 12.20
N LEU A 66 5.32 -13.30 12.29
CA LEU A 66 4.03 -13.05 12.93
C LEU A 66 2.83 -13.49 12.08
N LEU A 67 3.03 -13.64 10.78
CA LEU A 67 2.02 -14.05 9.80
C LEU A 67 2.34 -15.43 9.21
N PRO A 68 2.29 -16.51 10.01
CA PRO A 68 2.71 -17.85 9.55
C PRO A 68 1.81 -18.42 8.44
N GLU A 69 0.55 -17.97 8.36
CA GLU A 69 -0.40 -18.37 7.32
C GLU A 69 -0.35 -17.47 6.08
N HIS A 70 0.56 -16.49 6.03
CA HIS A 70 0.72 -15.61 4.89
C HIS A 70 2.06 -15.83 4.21
N ARG A 71 2.08 -15.60 2.90
CA ARG A 71 3.31 -15.49 2.11
C ARG A 71 3.59 -14.02 1.85
N GLY A 72 4.80 -13.58 2.18
CA GLY A 72 5.29 -12.24 1.92
C GLY A 72 5.92 -12.11 0.54
N TYR A 73 5.63 -10.99 -0.14
CA TYR A 73 6.14 -10.59 -1.44
C TYR A 73 6.77 -9.21 -1.29
N PHE A 74 8.09 -9.16 -1.22
CA PHE A 74 8.85 -7.90 -1.08
C PHE A 74 9.32 -7.41 -2.44
N ARG A 75 9.15 -6.11 -2.70
CA ARG A 75 9.63 -5.41 -3.90
C ARG A 75 10.49 -4.23 -3.49
N PRO A 76 11.83 -4.36 -3.67
CA PRO A 76 12.75 -3.28 -3.33
C PRO A 76 12.74 -2.16 -4.38
N VAL A 77 12.96 -0.94 -3.92
CA VAL A 77 13.16 0.25 -4.76
C VAL A 77 14.51 0.91 -4.51
N VAL A 78 15.15 0.65 -3.36
CA VAL A 78 16.47 1.17 -3.00
C VAL A 78 17.37 0.02 -2.55
N ASN A 79 18.51 -0.16 -3.20
CA ASN A 79 19.63 -1.04 -2.79
C ASN A 79 19.24 -2.49 -2.42
N ASN A 80 18.10 -2.98 -2.91
CA ASN A 80 17.51 -4.28 -2.56
C ASN A 80 17.21 -4.47 -1.06
N ILE A 81 16.98 -3.37 -0.32
CA ILE A 81 16.75 -3.42 1.13
C ILE A 81 15.54 -2.61 1.61
N TYR A 82 15.04 -1.67 0.80
CA TYR A 82 13.91 -0.81 1.13
C TYR A 82 12.93 -0.77 -0.03
N GLY A 83 11.64 -0.88 0.29
CA GLY A 83 10.61 -0.89 -0.73
C GLY A 83 9.20 -1.03 -0.16
N ILE A 84 8.38 -1.80 -0.87
CA ILE A 84 7.01 -2.12 -0.51
C ILE A 84 6.82 -3.64 -0.41
N ALA A 85 5.80 -4.07 0.32
CA ALA A 85 5.53 -5.49 0.47
C ALA A 85 4.03 -5.78 0.51
N MET A 86 3.66 -6.97 0.04
CA MET A 86 2.36 -7.57 0.32
C MET A 86 2.54 -8.86 1.09
N PHE A 87 1.60 -9.14 2.01
CA PHE A 87 1.48 -10.45 2.67
C PHE A 87 0.08 -10.98 2.35
N VAL A 88 0.02 -12.16 1.76
CA VAL A 88 -1.23 -12.78 1.28
C VAL A 88 -1.39 -14.13 1.94
N LYS A 89 -2.60 -14.41 2.48
CA LYS A 89 -2.89 -15.73 3.06
C LYS A 89 -2.62 -16.85 2.07
N THR A 90 -2.02 -17.92 2.54
CA THR A 90 -1.59 -19.06 1.72
C THR A 90 -2.75 -19.87 1.12
N ASN A 91 -3.97 -19.73 1.66
CA ASN A 91 -5.19 -20.29 1.09
C ASN A 91 -5.74 -19.49 -0.10
N ILE A 92 -5.19 -18.30 -0.39
CA ILE A 92 -5.47 -17.52 -1.59
C ILE A 92 -4.47 -17.92 -2.67
N GLN A 93 -4.98 -18.45 -3.78
CA GLN A 93 -4.12 -18.84 -4.90
C GLN A 93 -3.59 -17.60 -5.63
N VAL A 94 -2.29 -17.35 -5.49
CA VAL A 94 -1.58 -16.34 -6.28
C VAL A 94 -1.19 -16.96 -7.62
N MET A 95 -1.65 -16.38 -8.73
CA MET A 95 -1.44 -16.83 -10.09
C MET A 95 -0.28 -16.10 -10.78
N ASP A 96 -0.13 -14.82 -10.46
CA ASP A 96 0.91 -13.95 -11.03
C ASP A 96 1.21 -12.81 -10.03
N GLU A 97 2.44 -12.30 -10.08
CA GLU A 97 2.86 -11.18 -9.26
C GLU A 97 4.03 -10.45 -9.91
N GLY A 98 4.13 -9.16 -9.67
CA GLY A 98 5.20 -8.38 -10.28
C GLY A 98 5.18 -6.91 -9.87
N GLU A 99 5.92 -6.14 -10.65
CA GLU A 99 6.05 -4.70 -10.45
C GLU A 99 6.11 -3.93 -11.76
N VAL A 100 5.74 -2.65 -11.70
CA VAL A 100 5.89 -1.71 -12.81
C VAL A 100 6.50 -0.42 -12.26
N THR A 101 7.53 0.10 -12.92
CA THR A 101 8.13 1.39 -12.57
C THR A 101 7.17 2.52 -12.95
N ILE A 102 6.67 3.23 -11.95
CA ILE A 102 5.76 4.38 -12.11
C ILE A 102 6.47 5.73 -12.07
N TYR A 103 7.63 5.79 -11.42
CA TYR A 103 8.55 6.93 -11.45
C TYR A 103 9.99 6.41 -11.42
N ALA A 104 10.82 6.85 -12.34
CA ALA A 104 12.24 6.51 -12.39
C ALA A 104 13.09 7.74 -12.03
N ASN A 105 14.09 7.53 -11.17
CA ASN A 105 15.14 8.49 -10.89
C ASN A 105 16.49 7.80 -11.03
N ASP A 106 17.03 7.83 -12.23
CA ASP A 106 18.32 7.19 -12.57
C ASP A 106 19.52 7.92 -11.92
N ASN A 107 19.31 9.15 -11.46
CA ASN A 107 20.34 9.96 -10.78
C ASN A 107 20.28 9.85 -9.25
N TYR A 108 19.47 8.93 -8.71
CA TYR A 108 19.35 8.76 -7.27
C TYR A 108 20.63 8.16 -6.67
N ILE A 109 21.23 8.88 -5.72
CA ILE A 109 22.51 8.51 -5.06
C ILE A 109 22.33 7.87 -3.68
N GLY A 110 21.11 7.42 -3.34
CA GLY A 110 20.84 6.77 -2.06
C GLY A 110 20.51 7.71 -0.90
N VAL A 111 20.34 9.01 -1.17
CA VAL A 111 20.04 10.03 -0.15
C VAL A 111 18.75 10.78 -0.52
N GLY A 112 17.86 10.95 0.47
CA GLY A 112 16.61 11.69 0.33
C GLY A 112 15.44 10.89 -0.26
N PRO A 113 14.27 11.52 -0.37
CA PRO A 113 13.01 10.81 -0.61
C PRO A 113 12.67 10.61 -2.10
N THR A 114 13.47 11.12 -3.04
CA THR A 114 13.16 11.15 -4.47
C THR A 114 13.59 9.90 -5.23
N HIS A 115 13.75 8.77 -4.54
CA HIS A 115 14.07 7.49 -5.19
C HIS A 115 12.95 7.05 -6.15
N SER A 116 13.27 6.12 -7.05
CA SER A 116 12.30 5.53 -7.97
C SER A 116 11.10 4.93 -7.23
N ARG A 117 9.95 4.88 -7.89
CA ARG A 117 8.70 4.35 -7.36
C ARG A 117 8.17 3.25 -8.27
N ILE A 118 7.63 2.23 -7.64
CA ILE A 118 7.00 1.11 -8.32
C ILE A 118 5.54 0.97 -7.89
N LEU A 119 4.78 0.34 -8.75
CA LEU A 119 3.51 -0.29 -8.49
C LEU A 119 3.80 -1.78 -8.35
N GLN A 120 3.48 -2.37 -7.21
CA GLN A 120 3.51 -3.82 -7.00
C GLN A 120 2.11 -4.37 -7.25
N TYR A 121 1.99 -5.51 -7.94
CA TYR A 121 0.71 -6.17 -8.14
C TYR A 121 0.76 -7.66 -7.80
N ILE A 122 -0.37 -8.18 -7.37
CA ILE A 122 -0.63 -9.61 -7.22
C ILE A 122 -1.95 -9.91 -7.92
N LYS A 123 -1.92 -10.86 -8.86
CA LYS A 123 -3.10 -11.46 -9.45
C LYS A 123 -3.40 -12.75 -8.69
N CYS A 124 -4.58 -12.84 -8.10
CA CYS A 124 -4.99 -14.01 -7.33
C CYS A 124 -6.39 -14.48 -7.73
N SER A 125 -6.71 -15.71 -7.36
CA SER A 125 -8.06 -16.26 -7.49
C SER A 125 -8.71 -16.37 -6.11
N ILE A 126 -9.86 -15.76 -5.98
CA ILE A 126 -10.69 -15.72 -4.77
C ILE A 126 -12.06 -16.28 -5.13
N ASN A 127 -12.46 -17.43 -4.58
CA ASN A 127 -13.71 -18.10 -4.89
C ASN A 127 -13.94 -18.32 -6.40
N ASN A 128 -12.90 -18.76 -7.10
CA ASN A 128 -12.86 -18.95 -8.55
C ASN A 128 -13.07 -17.65 -9.36
N LYS A 129 -12.80 -16.50 -8.76
CA LYS A 129 -12.81 -15.21 -9.43
C LYS A 129 -11.43 -14.58 -9.37
N ASP A 130 -10.98 -14.10 -10.50
CA ASP A 130 -9.72 -13.38 -10.58
C ASP A 130 -9.86 -12.02 -9.91
N LEU A 131 -8.83 -11.62 -9.18
CA LEU A 131 -8.71 -10.32 -8.52
C LEU A 131 -7.27 -9.84 -8.65
N VAL A 132 -7.08 -8.57 -8.93
CA VAL A 132 -5.77 -7.92 -8.91
C VAL A 132 -5.71 -6.94 -7.74
N ILE A 133 -4.75 -7.14 -6.84
CA ILE A 133 -4.42 -6.20 -5.78
C ILE A 133 -3.18 -5.43 -6.20
N ILE A 134 -3.23 -4.12 -6.04
CA ILE A 134 -2.18 -3.19 -6.47
C ILE A 134 -1.79 -2.35 -5.26
N ASN A 135 -0.50 -2.42 -4.89
CA ASN A 135 0.10 -1.67 -3.80
C ASN A 135 1.05 -0.62 -4.37
N ILE A 136 0.96 0.62 -3.92
CA ILE A 136 1.88 1.68 -4.32
C ILE A 136 2.45 2.45 -3.14
N HIS A 137 3.65 3.01 -3.34
CA HIS A 137 4.18 4.11 -2.55
C HIS A 137 4.54 5.25 -3.51
N GLY A 138 3.72 6.28 -3.55
CA GLY A 138 3.80 7.41 -4.47
C GLY A 138 5.01 8.30 -4.21
N LEU A 139 5.32 9.14 -5.19
CA LEU A 139 6.46 10.05 -5.13
C LEU A 139 6.30 11.08 -3.99
N TRP A 140 7.27 11.10 -3.09
CA TRP A 140 7.51 12.18 -2.15
C TRP A 140 8.75 12.97 -2.60
N ASN A 141 8.58 14.26 -2.89
CA ASN A 141 9.65 15.15 -3.35
C ASN A 141 10.02 16.25 -2.34
N GLY A 142 9.49 16.16 -1.09
CA GLY A 142 9.75 17.16 -0.06
C GLY A 142 8.98 18.49 -0.23
N MET A 143 8.15 18.64 -1.26
CA MET A 143 7.46 19.88 -1.60
C MET A 143 5.94 19.81 -1.36
N GLY A 144 5.51 19.18 -0.27
CA GLY A 144 4.10 18.99 0.04
C GLY A 144 3.44 17.92 -0.86
N LYS A 145 2.10 17.84 -0.81
CA LYS A 145 1.32 16.78 -1.47
C LYS A 145 0.47 17.29 -2.65
N ASN A 146 0.84 18.44 -3.20
CA ASN A 146 0.22 19.00 -4.40
C ASN A 146 0.71 18.29 -5.68
N ASP A 147 0.09 18.61 -6.81
CA ASP A 147 0.56 18.15 -8.12
C ASP A 147 1.97 18.63 -8.43
N SER A 148 2.69 17.81 -9.17
CA SER A 148 3.90 18.15 -9.89
C SER A 148 3.91 17.41 -11.24
N PRO A 149 4.72 17.82 -12.22
CA PRO A 149 4.80 17.10 -13.49
C PRO A 149 5.09 15.61 -13.33
N GLU A 150 5.99 15.26 -12.40
CA GLU A 150 6.38 13.88 -12.12
C GLU A 150 5.24 13.07 -11.52
N ARG A 151 4.43 13.68 -10.63
CA ARG A 151 3.26 13.03 -10.02
C ARG A 151 2.14 12.82 -11.03
N ILE A 152 1.92 13.75 -11.94
CA ILE A 152 0.98 13.59 -13.06
C ILE A 152 1.43 12.42 -13.95
N VAL A 153 2.71 12.34 -14.32
CA VAL A 153 3.27 11.25 -15.11
C VAL A 153 3.15 9.93 -14.35
N GLN A 154 3.46 9.90 -13.05
CA GLN A 154 3.28 8.72 -12.20
C GLN A 154 1.83 8.23 -12.23
N SER A 155 0.86 9.11 -11.99
CA SER A 155 -0.56 8.75 -12.01
C SER A 155 -1.02 8.28 -13.38
N SER A 156 -0.50 8.86 -14.46
CA SER A 156 -0.79 8.40 -15.82
C SER A 156 -0.27 6.99 -16.08
N LYS A 157 0.94 6.63 -15.59
CA LYS A 157 1.47 5.26 -15.69
C LYS A 157 0.66 4.25 -14.86
N ILE A 158 0.24 4.65 -13.66
CA ILE A 158 -0.66 3.81 -12.85
C ILE A 158 -1.98 3.60 -13.60
N LYS A 159 -2.56 4.66 -14.16
CA LYS A 159 -3.79 4.60 -14.95
C LYS A 159 -3.64 3.66 -16.16
N GLU A 160 -2.53 3.77 -16.90
CA GLU A 160 -2.23 2.88 -18.03
C GLU A 160 -2.19 1.41 -17.61
N PHE A 161 -1.62 1.10 -16.44
CA PHE A 161 -1.61 -0.27 -15.91
C PHE A 161 -3.02 -0.74 -15.56
N ILE A 162 -3.78 0.04 -14.78
CA ILE A 162 -5.12 -0.36 -14.33
C ILE A 162 -6.11 -0.50 -15.49
N ASP A 163 -5.94 0.27 -16.58
CA ASP A 163 -6.80 0.17 -17.75
C ASP A 163 -6.57 -1.11 -18.55
N LYS A 164 -5.36 -1.68 -18.49
CA LYS A 164 -5.04 -2.98 -19.12
C LYS A 164 -5.55 -4.17 -18.30
N VAL A 165 -5.89 -3.97 -17.04
CA VAL A 165 -6.43 -5.00 -16.15
C VAL A 165 -7.94 -5.07 -16.32
N ASN A 166 -8.45 -6.12 -16.96
CA ASN A 166 -9.89 -6.30 -17.23
C ASN A 166 -10.62 -7.05 -16.09
N THR A 167 -9.89 -7.53 -15.08
CA THR A 167 -10.46 -8.22 -13.91
C THR A 167 -10.76 -7.23 -12.79
N PRO A 168 -11.63 -7.61 -11.83
CA PRO A 168 -11.81 -6.88 -10.58
C PRO A 168 -10.46 -6.48 -9.96
N LYS A 169 -10.35 -5.26 -9.46
CA LYS A 169 -9.09 -4.74 -8.93
C LYS A 169 -9.26 -3.80 -7.76
N ILE A 170 -8.29 -3.81 -6.85
CA ILE A 170 -8.13 -2.85 -5.76
C ILE A 170 -6.75 -2.21 -5.89
N LEU A 171 -6.71 -0.88 -5.94
CA LEU A 171 -5.49 -0.08 -5.90
C LEU A 171 -5.44 0.64 -4.55
N CYS A 172 -4.36 0.44 -3.79
CA CYS A 172 -4.21 1.02 -2.46
C CYS A 172 -2.76 1.39 -2.15
N GLY A 173 -2.57 2.14 -1.07
CA GLY A 173 -1.25 2.52 -0.56
C GLY A 173 -1.13 3.98 -0.19
N ASP A 174 0.10 4.42 0.01
CA ASP A 174 0.47 5.82 0.20
C ASP A 174 0.72 6.48 -1.15
N PHE A 175 -0.16 7.37 -1.56
CA PHE A 175 -0.06 8.11 -2.83
C PHE A 175 0.77 9.38 -2.70
N ASN A 176 1.01 9.86 -1.48
CA ASN A 176 1.64 11.15 -1.21
C ASN A 176 0.95 12.34 -1.91
N LEU A 177 -0.38 12.28 -2.04
CA LEU A 177 -1.23 13.27 -2.72
C LEU A 177 -2.34 13.78 -1.80
N ARG A 178 -2.80 15.00 -2.07
CA ARG A 178 -4.02 15.58 -1.51
C ARG A 178 -5.24 15.13 -2.32
N PRO A 179 -6.45 15.12 -1.71
CA PRO A 179 -7.68 14.67 -2.39
C PRO A 179 -8.07 15.53 -3.61
N ASP A 180 -7.65 16.79 -3.63
CA ASP A 180 -8.00 17.80 -4.63
C ASP A 180 -7.01 17.87 -5.82
N THR A 181 -6.03 16.95 -5.88
CA THR A 181 -5.02 16.93 -6.95
C THR A 181 -5.53 16.34 -8.26
N GLN A 182 -5.03 16.86 -9.38
CA GLN A 182 -5.27 16.29 -10.71
C GLN A 182 -4.68 14.87 -10.80
N SER A 183 -3.51 14.65 -10.20
CA SER A 183 -2.87 13.34 -10.11
C SER A 183 -3.82 12.27 -9.55
N LEU A 184 -4.56 12.59 -8.49
CA LEU A 184 -5.52 11.65 -7.89
C LEU A 184 -6.79 11.50 -8.75
N GLN A 185 -7.26 12.59 -9.39
CA GLN A 185 -8.43 12.57 -10.26
C GLN A 185 -8.23 11.65 -11.49
N ILE A 186 -6.99 11.58 -12.02
CA ILE A 186 -6.63 10.66 -13.11
C ILE A 186 -6.98 9.21 -12.74
N LEU A 187 -6.77 8.81 -11.49
CA LEU A 187 -7.00 7.45 -11.00
C LEU A 187 -8.48 7.18 -10.70
N GLY A 188 -9.19 8.18 -10.18
CA GLY A 188 -10.61 8.09 -9.81
C GLY A 188 -11.60 7.98 -10.97
N GLY A 189 -11.16 8.20 -12.23
CA GLY A 189 -12.08 8.28 -13.39
C GLY A 189 -12.83 6.97 -13.70
N THR A 190 -12.25 5.81 -13.36
CA THR A 190 -12.83 4.48 -13.64
C THR A 190 -13.01 3.62 -12.39
N MET A 191 -12.56 4.09 -11.25
CA MET A 191 -12.59 3.37 -9.96
C MET A 191 -13.33 4.18 -8.88
N ASP A 192 -13.84 3.49 -7.89
CA ASP A 192 -14.50 4.10 -6.73
C ASP A 192 -13.46 4.48 -5.66
N ASP A 193 -13.33 5.76 -5.36
CA ASP A 193 -12.49 6.28 -4.27
C ASP A 193 -13.19 6.07 -2.93
N GLN A 194 -12.66 5.16 -2.12
CA GLN A 194 -13.26 4.81 -0.83
C GLN A 194 -13.09 5.91 0.22
N ILE A 195 -12.02 6.71 0.15
CA ILE A 195 -11.83 7.88 1.01
C ILE A 195 -12.96 8.90 0.79
N LYS A 196 -13.28 9.18 -0.47
CA LYS A 196 -14.34 10.10 -0.84
C LYS A 196 -15.74 9.55 -0.54
N ILE A 197 -16.00 8.28 -0.87
CA ILE A 197 -17.32 7.62 -0.66
C ILE A 197 -17.68 7.58 0.82
N HIS A 198 -16.70 7.28 1.68
CA HIS A 198 -16.91 7.19 3.13
C HIS A 198 -16.68 8.50 3.87
N ASN A 199 -16.46 9.61 3.14
CA ASN A 199 -16.26 10.96 3.70
C ASN A 199 -15.18 11.00 4.80
N ILE A 200 -14.06 10.30 4.58
CA ILE A 200 -12.95 10.23 5.50
C ILE A 200 -12.32 11.63 5.66
N GLN A 201 -11.94 11.99 6.87
CA GLN A 201 -11.39 13.30 7.19
C GLN A 201 -9.88 13.32 7.35
N SER A 202 -9.25 12.16 7.59
CA SER A 202 -7.80 12.02 7.73
C SER A 202 -7.38 10.57 7.57
N THR A 203 -6.20 10.36 6.99
CA THR A 203 -5.48 9.07 6.97
C THR A 203 -4.18 9.14 7.79
N ARG A 204 -4.06 10.14 8.68
CA ARG A 204 -2.91 10.36 9.54
C ARG A 204 -3.23 10.08 11.00
N THR A 205 -2.21 9.62 11.74
CA THR A 205 -2.25 9.47 13.21
C THR A 205 -1.70 10.73 13.90
N ASN A 206 -1.71 10.74 15.23
CA ASN A 206 -1.12 11.81 16.02
C ASN A 206 0.42 11.86 15.94
N PHE A 207 1.08 10.82 15.45
CA PHE A 207 2.53 10.82 15.20
C PHE A 207 2.94 11.67 14.01
N TYR A 208 2.00 12.02 13.11
CA TYR A 208 2.32 12.88 11.99
C TYR A 208 2.48 14.34 12.42
N PRO A 209 3.67 14.94 12.29
CA PRO A 209 3.92 16.28 12.79
C PRO A 209 3.37 17.40 11.89
N GLY A 210 2.97 17.06 10.67
CA GLY A 210 2.50 18.02 9.66
C GLY A 210 0.99 18.32 9.74
N THR A 211 0.55 19.23 8.89
CA THR A 211 -0.87 19.63 8.78
C THR A 211 -1.65 18.89 7.71
N GLU A 212 -0.97 18.18 6.82
CA GLU A 212 -1.59 17.44 5.72
C GLU A 212 -2.33 16.20 6.26
N ARG A 213 -3.64 16.15 6.03
CA ARG A 213 -4.50 15.10 6.58
C ARG A 213 -4.53 13.83 5.76
N PHE A 214 -4.11 13.89 4.49
CA PHE A 214 -4.25 12.78 3.54
C PHE A 214 -2.92 12.39 2.92
N ALA A 215 -2.76 11.11 2.68
CA ALA A 215 -1.70 10.51 1.88
C ALA A 215 -2.14 9.18 1.28
N ASP A 216 -2.99 8.45 2.00
CA ASP A 216 -3.32 7.06 1.76
C ASP A 216 -4.71 6.95 1.16
N TYR A 217 -4.87 6.07 0.16
CA TYR A 217 -6.14 5.89 -0.56
C TYR A 217 -6.37 4.41 -0.86
N VAL A 218 -7.65 4.11 -1.07
CA VAL A 218 -8.12 2.83 -1.61
C VAL A 218 -9.10 3.12 -2.72
N PHE A 219 -8.79 2.61 -3.92
CA PHE A 219 -9.67 2.63 -5.08
C PHE A 219 -10.11 1.21 -5.41
N THR A 220 -11.38 1.01 -5.71
CA THR A 220 -11.94 -0.29 -6.10
C THR A 220 -12.62 -0.22 -7.46
N SER A 221 -12.48 -1.25 -8.28
CA SER A 221 -13.28 -1.37 -9.51
C SER A 221 -14.75 -1.61 -9.16
N LYS A 222 -15.65 -1.33 -10.11
CA LYS A 222 -17.11 -1.47 -9.94
C LYS A 222 -17.57 -2.91 -9.63
N ASP A 223 -16.71 -3.89 -9.93
CA ASP A 223 -16.96 -5.32 -9.67
C ASP A 223 -16.62 -5.74 -8.23
N ILE A 224 -16.09 -4.82 -7.44
CA ILE A 224 -15.90 -4.98 -6.00
C ILE A 224 -17.08 -4.37 -5.26
N THR A 225 -17.65 -5.11 -4.30
CA THR A 225 -18.58 -4.55 -3.33
C THR A 225 -17.87 -4.38 -2.00
N VAL A 226 -17.57 -3.16 -1.63
CA VAL A 226 -17.05 -2.83 -0.30
C VAL A 226 -18.21 -2.97 0.70
N LYS A 227 -18.02 -3.79 1.73
CA LYS A 227 -18.98 -4.03 2.81
C LYS A 227 -18.70 -3.17 4.02
N ASN A 228 -17.41 -2.89 4.25
CA ASN A 228 -16.95 -2.02 5.32
C ASN A 228 -15.64 -1.35 4.88
N PHE A 229 -15.50 -0.07 5.22
CA PHE A 229 -14.27 0.68 5.02
C PHE A 229 -14.00 1.52 6.26
N GLN A 230 -12.83 1.39 6.85
CA GLN A 230 -12.46 2.07 8.08
C GLN A 230 -11.03 2.59 8.03
N VAL A 231 -10.83 3.78 8.58
CA VAL A 231 -9.53 4.24 9.06
C VAL A 231 -9.45 3.78 10.51
N LEU A 232 -8.53 2.86 10.79
CA LEU A 232 -8.38 2.30 12.14
C LEU A 232 -7.68 3.32 13.06
N ALA A 233 -8.07 3.30 14.32
CA ALA A 233 -7.53 4.23 15.33
C ALA A 233 -6.17 3.79 15.92
N ASP A 234 -5.60 2.72 15.38
CA ASP A 234 -4.34 2.16 15.88
C ASP A 234 -3.16 3.09 15.53
N GLU A 235 -2.49 3.58 16.55
CA GLU A 235 -1.33 4.47 16.43
C GLU A 235 -0.04 3.65 16.31
N VAL A 236 0.19 3.11 15.12
CA VAL A 236 1.30 2.18 14.81
C VAL A 236 2.29 2.73 13.78
N SER A 237 1.98 3.89 13.24
CA SER A 237 2.77 4.67 12.27
C SER A 237 2.29 6.12 12.32
N ASP A 238 2.95 7.03 11.62
CA ASP A 238 2.42 8.37 11.33
C ASP A 238 1.29 8.34 10.27
N HIS A 239 1.07 7.18 9.65
CA HIS A 239 -0.09 6.86 8.82
C HIS A 239 -1.07 5.96 9.59
N ALA A 240 -2.36 6.17 9.39
CA ALA A 240 -3.40 5.31 9.93
C ALA A 240 -3.64 4.08 9.04
N PRO A 241 -3.82 2.87 9.59
CA PRO A 241 -4.17 1.71 8.79
C PRO A 241 -5.56 1.87 8.17
N LEU A 242 -5.70 1.52 6.88
CA LEU A 242 -6.98 1.50 6.18
C LEU A 242 -7.44 0.05 6.02
N LEU A 243 -8.59 -0.30 6.61
CA LEU A 243 -9.23 -1.61 6.48
C LEU A 243 -10.32 -1.57 5.42
N VAL A 244 -10.31 -2.54 4.54
CA VAL A 244 -11.35 -2.79 3.53
C VAL A 244 -11.90 -4.20 3.70
N GLU A 245 -13.18 -4.34 3.95
CA GLU A 245 -13.89 -5.62 3.89
C GLU A 245 -14.74 -5.66 2.62
N PHE A 246 -14.52 -6.64 1.78
CA PHE A 246 -15.12 -6.65 0.45
C PHE A 246 -15.52 -8.04 -0.04
N VAL A 247 -16.36 -8.05 -1.05
CA VAL A 247 -16.68 -9.23 -1.87
C VAL A 247 -16.49 -8.92 -3.34
N VAL A 248 -15.99 -9.89 -4.10
CA VAL A 248 -15.93 -9.80 -5.56
C VAL A 248 -17.28 -10.23 -6.12
N LYS A 249 -17.94 -9.36 -6.91
CA LYS A 249 -19.23 -9.66 -7.54
C LYS A 249 -19.12 -10.88 -8.45
N GLY A 250 -20.17 -11.69 -8.52
CA GLY A 250 -20.31 -12.70 -9.56
C GLY A 250 -20.52 -12.06 -10.93
N VAL A 251 -19.96 -12.64 -11.96
CA VAL A 251 -20.41 -12.41 -13.34
C VAL A 251 -21.77 -13.07 -13.49
#